data_4d9fd8a3a97eb8ea977c77dedad9815d
#
_entry.id   4d9fd8a3a97eb8ea977c77dedad9815d
#
_cell.length_a   1.000
_cell.length_b   1.000
_cell.length_c   1.000
_cell.angle_alpha   90.00
_cell.angle_beta   90.00
_cell.angle_gamma   90.00
#
_symmetry.space_group_name_H-M   'P 1'
#
loop_
_entity.id
_entity.type
_entity.pdbx_description
1 polymer ?
#
loop_
_entity_poly.entity_id
_entity_poly.type
_entity_poly.pdbx_seq_one_letter_code
_entity_poly.pdbx_strand_id
1 'polypeptide(L)'
;SSSAEIDSAAKEAETHGESVAQAGKAVTMFAEKLKTRCAVLLRQNENEERKAERMPCRLQIEIATRPTPIKAEVFELSVDGVLISGASAAAIPTQEILKATLEEIGACSIRISGHTAAGALAEFVSPDAVLKDRIEDKVWSIHDEYTEFVTRAMEAGDAITKIFENAVAKGDISLEDLFDEDYVKIEGSDPVQYRTRFLDWADRALPEIQEAMLARDARAAFCAAIDRNGYLPVHNKMYSHPQRTGDVAWNTANSRNRRIFNDPAGLAAGRNTRSYLIQSYARDMGNGKTIMMREVDVPIRVRGRHWGGFRMAYKI
;
A
#
# COMPACT_ATOMS: atom_id res chain seq x y z
N SER A 1 8.13 12.76 -60.50
CA SER A 1 8.83 11.69 -59.73
C SER A 1 9.45 12.24 -58.46
N SER A 2 10.12 13.40 -58.47
CA SER A 2 10.79 13.97 -57.32
C SER A 2 9.88 14.26 -56.08
N SER A 3 8.64 14.70 -56.30
CA SER A 3 7.66 15.04 -55.23
C SER A 3 7.20 13.73 -54.50
N ALA A 4 6.97 12.64 -55.24
CA ALA A 4 6.52 11.38 -54.65
C ALA A 4 7.63 10.72 -53.83
N GLU A 5 8.88 10.91 -54.20
CA GLU A 5 10.04 10.37 -53.46
C GLU A 5 10.27 11.16 -52.16
N ILE A 6 10.04 12.49 -52.18
CA ILE A 6 10.10 13.34 -50.99
C ILE A 6 8.98 13.01 -50.00
N ASP A 7 7.74 12.76 -50.50
CA ASP A 7 6.61 12.39 -49.65
C ASP A 7 6.81 11.00 -49.00
N SER A 8 7.43 10.06 -49.76
CA SER A 8 7.77 8.73 -49.24
C SER A 8 8.83 8.82 -48.13
N ALA A 9 9.89 9.60 -48.35
CA ALA A 9 10.96 9.79 -47.40
C ALA A 9 10.48 10.50 -46.12
N ALA A 10 9.55 11.47 -46.26
CA ALA A 10 8.94 12.16 -45.12
C ALA A 10 8.12 11.19 -44.27
N LYS A 11 7.34 10.32 -44.89
CA LYS A 11 6.50 9.32 -44.23
C LYS A 11 7.33 8.25 -43.52
N GLU A 12 8.46 7.83 -44.13
CA GLU A 12 9.42 6.92 -43.52
C GLU A 12 10.11 7.57 -42.29
N ALA A 13 10.47 8.85 -42.37
CA ALA A 13 11.06 9.59 -41.28
C ALA A 13 10.09 9.76 -40.11
N GLU A 14 8.80 10.01 -40.39
CA GLU A 14 7.75 10.09 -39.38
C GLU A 14 7.55 8.73 -38.67
N THR A 15 7.47 7.63 -39.42
CA THR A 15 7.36 6.28 -38.87
C THR A 15 8.58 5.90 -38.03
N HIS A 16 9.78 6.27 -38.45
CA HIS A 16 10.99 6.08 -37.66
C HIS A 16 11.01 6.94 -36.39
N GLY A 17 10.53 8.18 -36.46
CA GLY A 17 10.37 9.06 -35.30
C GLY A 17 9.43 8.48 -34.24
N GLU A 18 8.29 7.93 -34.68
CA GLU A 18 7.34 7.27 -33.78
C GLU A 18 7.94 6.01 -33.14
N SER A 19 8.65 5.20 -33.92
CA SER A 19 9.34 4.01 -33.44
C SER A 19 10.41 4.32 -32.40
N VAL A 20 11.21 5.36 -32.62
CA VAL A 20 12.22 5.84 -31.66
C VAL A 20 11.56 6.37 -30.38
N ALA A 21 10.46 7.11 -30.49
CA ALA A 21 9.72 7.60 -29.34
C ALA A 21 9.13 6.46 -28.51
N GLN A 22 8.61 5.42 -29.15
CA GLN A 22 8.08 4.24 -28.49
C GLN A 22 9.18 3.42 -27.81
N ALA A 23 10.34 3.26 -28.46
CA ALA A 23 11.51 2.62 -27.87
C ALA A 23 12.02 3.41 -26.64
N GLY A 24 12.04 4.74 -26.71
CA GLY A 24 12.40 5.62 -25.60
C GLY A 24 11.47 5.43 -24.39
N LYS A 25 10.15 5.33 -24.59
CA LYS A 25 9.18 5.03 -23.53
C LYS A 25 9.44 3.65 -22.91
N ALA A 26 9.69 2.64 -23.74
CA ALA A 26 9.98 1.29 -23.25
C ALA A 26 11.26 1.24 -22.40
N VAL A 27 12.32 1.94 -22.81
CA VAL A 27 13.57 2.05 -22.03
C VAL A 27 13.34 2.75 -20.70
N THR A 28 12.57 3.83 -20.68
CA THR A 28 12.21 4.54 -19.44
C THR A 28 11.44 3.65 -18.47
N MET A 29 10.43 2.94 -18.99
CA MET A 29 9.65 1.97 -18.18
C MET A 29 10.55 0.85 -17.62
N PHE A 30 11.47 0.33 -18.43
CA PHE A 30 12.40 -0.70 -17.99
C PHE A 30 13.38 -0.18 -16.92
N ALA A 31 13.89 1.04 -17.08
CA ALA A 31 14.75 1.68 -16.08
C ALA A 31 14.03 1.88 -14.73
N GLU A 32 12.77 2.31 -14.74
CA GLU A 32 11.97 2.45 -13.52
C GLU A 32 11.71 1.09 -12.84
N LYS A 33 11.38 0.05 -13.60
CA LYS A 33 11.24 -1.31 -13.08
C LYS A 33 12.55 -1.81 -12.45
N LEU A 34 13.66 -1.58 -13.11
CA LEU A 34 14.98 -1.98 -12.61
C LEU A 34 15.32 -1.24 -11.30
N LYS A 35 15.05 0.06 -11.25
CA LYS A 35 15.24 0.88 -10.05
C LYS A 35 14.44 0.34 -8.87
N THR A 36 13.16 -0.01 -9.08
CA THR A 36 12.32 -0.58 -8.03
C THR A 36 12.83 -1.94 -7.58
N ARG A 37 13.22 -2.82 -8.50
CA ARG A 37 13.82 -4.13 -8.17
C ARG A 37 15.10 -3.99 -7.37
N CYS A 38 15.97 -3.05 -7.75
CA CYS A 38 17.19 -2.75 -6.98
C CYS A 38 16.87 -2.23 -5.57
N ALA A 39 15.89 -1.33 -5.44
CA ALA A 39 15.48 -0.80 -4.13
C ALA A 39 14.94 -1.90 -3.21
N VAL A 40 14.17 -2.86 -3.77
CA VAL A 40 13.67 -4.03 -3.02
C VAL A 40 14.82 -4.94 -2.59
N LEU A 41 15.77 -5.23 -3.50
CA LEU A 41 16.94 -6.08 -3.17
C LEU A 41 17.84 -5.46 -2.11
N LEU A 42 18.07 -4.14 -2.17
CA LEU A 42 18.84 -3.42 -1.15
C LEU A 42 18.15 -3.47 0.21
N ARG A 43 16.83 -3.34 0.22
CA ARG A 43 16.01 -3.42 1.44
C ARG A 43 16.01 -4.83 2.05
N GLN A 44 16.04 -5.87 1.23
CA GLN A 44 16.15 -7.26 1.71
C GLN A 44 17.47 -7.50 2.45
N ASN A 45 18.56 -6.86 2.01
CA ASN A 45 19.85 -6.95 2.67
C ASN A 45 19.94 -6.17 4.01
N GLU A 46 19.09 -5.15 4.19
CA GLU A 46 19.03 -4.37 5.44
C GLU A 46 18.18 -5.02 6.54
N ASN A 47 17.36 -6.01 6.19
CA ASN A 47 16.48 -6.75 7.11
C ASN A 47 16.95 -8.20 7.25
N GLU A 48 18.08 -8.43 7.90
CA GLU A 48 18.61 -9.79 8.15
C GLU A 48 17.67 -10.74 8.93
N GLU A 49 16.65 -10.23 9.59
CA GLU A 49 15.69 -11.04 10.35
C GLU A 49 14.53 -11.61 9.52
N ARG A 50 14.27 -11.12 8.30
CA ARG A 50 13.25 -11.68 7.39
C ARG A 50 13.92 -12.25 6.16
N LYS A 51 13.91 -13.58 6.04
CA LYS A 51 14.49 -14.30 4.89
C LYS A 51 13.92 -13.89 3.53
N ALA A 52 12.68 -13.40 3.46
CA ALA A 52 12.06 -12.92 2.24
C ALA A 52 10.95 -11.90 2.53
N GLU A 53 10.85 -10.87 1.69
CA GLU A 53 9.76 -9.89 1.77
C GLU A 53 8.46 -10.51 1.27
N ARG A 54 7.38 -10.35 2.06
CA ARG A 54 6.04 -10.75 1.67
C ARG A 54 5.33 -9.61 0.97
N MET A 55 4.87 -9.88 -0.25
CA MET A 55 4.17 -8.91 -1.06
C MET A 55 2.66 -9.12 -0.97
N PRO A 56 1.89 -8.06 -0.66
CA PRO A 56 0.44 -8.14 -0.70
C PRO A 56 -0.06 -8.50 -2.10
N CYS A 57 -0.96 -9.46 -2.15
CA CYS A 57 -1.58 -9.95 -3.37
C CYS A 57 -2.97 -10.51 -3.06
N ARG A 58 -3.65 -11.01 -4.08
CA ARG A 58 -4.85 -11.82 -3.93
C ARG A 58 -4.80 -12.98 -4.91
N LEU A 59 -4.60 -14.17 -4.37
CA LEU A 59 -4.56 -15.41 -5.15
C LEU A 59 -5.47 -16.44 -4.47
N GLN A 60 -6.00 -17.38 -5.24
CA GLN A 60 -6.76 -18.51 -4.73
C GLN A 60 -5.81 -19.68 -4.43
N ILE A 61 -6.06 -20.40 -3.34
CA ILE A 61 -5.37 -21.63 -3.00
C ILE A 61 -6.40 -22.73 -2.68
N GLU A 62 -6.16 -23.91 -3.24
CA GLU A 62 -6.90 -25.11 -2.88
C GLU A 62 -5.95 -26.08 -2.18
N ILE A 63 -6.29 -26.46 -0.94
CA ILE A 63 -5.47 -27.33 -0.11
C ILE A 63 -6.15 -28.69 -0.03
N ALA A 64 -5.42 -29.74 -0.39
CA ALA A 64 -5.90 -31.11 -0.35
C ALA A 64 -6.01 -31.59 1.11
N THR A 65 -7.19 -31.48 1.66
CA THR A 65 -7.57 -31.98 2.98
C THR A 65 -8.67 -33.03 2.87
N ARG A 66 -8.86 -33.81 3.94
CA ARG A 66 -9.97 -34.79 4.01
C ARG A 66 -10.97 -34.34 5.07
N PRO A 67 -12.29 -34.55 4.89
CA PRO A 67 -12.95 -35.25 3.76
C PRO A 67 -13.03 -34.42 2.46
N THR A 68 -12.90 -33.08 2.54
CA THR A 68 -13.01 -32.19 1.38
C THR A 68 -11.82 -31.22 1.32
N PRO A 69 -11.41 -30.79 0.11
CA PRO A 69 -10.40 -29.74 -0.02
C PRO A 69 -10.84 -28.43 0.62
N ILE A 70 -9.88 -27.70 1.18
CA ILE A 70 -10.10 -26.34 1.69
C ILE A 70 -9.74 -25.35 0.58
N LYS A 71 -10.70 -24.49 0.25
CA LYS A 71 -10.50 -23.33 -0.64
C LYS A 71 -10.33 -22.08 0.20
N ALA A 72 -9.27 -21.34 -0.03
CA ALA A 72 -8.95 -20.14 0.73
C ALA A 72 -8.29 -19.09 -0.16
N GLU A 73 -8.08 -17.89 0.38
CA GLU A 73 -7.41 -16.80 -0.29
C GLU A 73 -6.02 -16.58 0.31
N VAL A 74 -5.06 -16.29 -0.57
CA VAL A 74 -3.70 -15.86 -0.21
C VAL A 74 -3.65 -14.35 -0.36
N PHE A 75 -3.27 -13.64 0.70
CA PHE A 75 -3.14 -12.19 0.72
C PHE A 75 -1.71 -11.68 0.77
N GLU A 76 -0.74 -12.55 0.96
CA GLU A 76 0.67 -12.23 0.83
C GLU A 76 1.43 -13.41 0.25
N LEU A 77 2.35 -13.13 -0.67
CA LEU A 77 3.26 -14.10 -1.28
C LEU A 77 4.72 -13.66 -1.08
N SER A 78 5.56 -14.61 -0.73
CA SER A 78 7.02 -14.49 -0.78
C SER A 78 7.62 -15.72 -1.45
N VAL A 79 8.93 -15.70 -1.70
CA VAL A 79 9.63 -16.88 -2.23
C VAL A 79 9.60 -18.08 -1.27
N ASP A 80 9.44 -17.84 0.02
CA ASP A 80 9.45 -18.88 1.04
C ASP A 80 8.04 -19.38 1.46
N GLY A 81 6.98 -18.61 1.17
CA GLY A 81 5.64 -18.99 1.60
C GLY A 81 4.55 -17.97 1.35
N VAL A 82 3.41 -18.22 1.97
CA VAL A 82 2.17 -17.46 1.79
C VAL A 82 1.49 -17.13 3.12
N LEU A 83 0.71 -16.06 3.15
CA LEU A 83 -0.30 -15.79 4.18
C LEU A 83 -1.67 -16.20 3.64
N ILE A 84 -2.28 -17.18 4.28
CA ILE A 84 -3.62 -17.69 3.95
C ILE A 84 -4.61 -17.03 4.89
N SER A 85 -5.60 -16.34 4.34
CA SER A 85 -6.60 -15.61 5.10
C SER A 85 -8.00 -16.18 4.91
N GLY A 86 -8.95 -15.68 5.72
CA GLY A 86 -10.34 -16.06 5.69
C GLY A 86 -10.73 -17.05 6.78
N ALA A 87 -12.04 -17.34 6.86
CA ALA A 87 -12.61 -18.22 7.88
C ALA A 87 -12.07 -19.66 7.81
N SER A 88 -11.63 -20.09 6.62
CA SER A 88 -11.08 -21.44 6.40
C SER A 88 -9.64 -21.59 6.94
N ALA A 89 -8.92 -20.51 7.17
CA ALA A 89 -7.51 -20.59 7.58
C ALA A 89 -7.30 -21.32 8.91
N ALA A 90 -8.23 -21.14 9.86
CA ALA A 90 -8.18 -21.82 11.15
C ALA A 90 -8.41 -23.34 11.09
N ALA A 91 -9.05 -23.83 10.03
CA ALA A 91 -9.34 -25.25 9.83
C ALA A 91 -8.20 -26.02 9.13
N ILE A 92 -7.14 -25.33 8.68
CA ILE A 92 -6.02 -25.97 7.99
C ILE A 92 -5.19 -26.74 9.01
N PRO A 93 -4.93 -28.06 8.81
CA PRO A 93 -4.09 -28.84 9.69
C PRO A 93 -2.67 -28.24 9.83
N THR A 94 -2.16 -28.22 11.06
CA THR A 94 -0.80 -27.76 11.37
C THR A 94 0.15 -28.96 11.45
N GLN A 95 1.47 -28.69 11.30
CA GLN A 95 2.55 -29.68 11.43
C GLN A 95 2.57 -30.79 10.37
N GLU A 96 1.64 -30.78 9.43
CA GLU A 96 1.58 -31.70 8.30
C GLU A 96 2.06 -31.03 7.01
N ILE A 97 2.63 -31.84 6.12
CA ILE A 97 2.91 -31.40 4.74
C ILE A 97 1.64 -31.62 3.93
N LEU A 98 1.05 -30.53 3.46
CA LEU A 98 -0.18 -30.54 2.70
C LEU A 98 0.11 -30.28 1.23
N LYS A 99 -0.55 -31.03 0.34
CA LYS A 99 -0.57 -30.73 -1.07
C LYS A 99 -1.54 -29.60 -1.33
N ALA A 100 -1.14 -28.65 -2.16
CA ALA A 100 -1.97 -27.50 -2.52
C ALA A 100 -1.79 -27.15 -3.99
N THR A 101 -2.76 -26.43 -4.53
CA THR A 101 -2.69 -25.79 -5.83
C THR A 101 -2.88 -24.29 -5.62
N LEU A 102 -1.86 -23.52 -5.97
CA LEU A 102 -1.86 -22.06 -5.87
C LEU A 102 -2.07 -21.47 -7.25
N GLU A 103 -3.03 -20.55 -7.34
CA GLU A 103 -3.37 -19.85 -8.57
C GLU A 103 -2.14 -19.25 -9.26
N GLU A 104 -2.03 -19.41 -10.58
CA GLU A 104 -0.93 -18.96 -11.43
C GLU A 104 0.45 -19.61 -11.17
N ILE A 105 0.63 -20.32 -10.05
CA ILE A 105 1.88 -20.98 -9.68
C ILE A 105 1.77 -22.49 -9.92
N GLY A 106 0.63 -23.10 -9.53
CA GLY A 106 0.38 -24.52 -9.74
C GLY A 106 0.52 -25.35 -8.46
N ALA A 107 0.78 -26.65 -8.66
CA ALA A 107 0.89 -27.61 -7.57
C ALA A 107 2.13 -27.35 -6.71
N CYS A 108 1.93 -27.36 -5.38
CA CYS A 108 2.98 -27.16 -4.39
C CYS A 108 2.71 -28.00 -3.14
N SER A 109 3.72 -28.07 -2.26
CA SER A 109 3.57 -28.62 -0.92
C SER A 109 3.78 -27.49 0.09
N ILE A 110 2.92 -27.40 1.09
CA ILE A 110 2.97 -26.37 2.11
C ILE A 110 2.92 -26.99 3.51
N ARG A 111 3.40 -26.24 4.50
CA ARG A 111 3.26 -26.56 5.92
C ARG A 111 2.91 -25.28 6.67
N ILE A 112 1.91 -25.34 7.54
CA ILE A 112 1.55 -24.20 8.40
C ILE A 112 2.65 -24.01 9.43
N SER A 113 3.30 -22.85 9.41
CA SER A 113 4.37 -22.47 10.34
C SER A 113 3.87 -21.65 11.54
N GLY A 114 2.67 -21.07 11.44
CA GLY A 114 2.08 -20.29 12.52
C GLY A 114 0.76 -19.65 12.13
N HIS A 115 0.13 -19.02 13.12
CA HIS A 115 -1.08 -18.24 12.95
C HIS A 115 -0.87 -16.81 13.47
N THR A 116 -1.47 -15.86 12.79
CA THR A 116 -1.51 -14.44 13.18
C THR A 116 -2.97 -13.97 13.18
N ALA A 117 -3.21 -12.76 13.64
CA ALA A 117 -4.53 -12.14 13.50
C ALA A 117 -4.99 -12.00 12.04
N ALA A 118 -4.05 -11.96 11.08
CA ALA A 118 -4.33 -11.84 9.65
C ALA A 118 -4.62 -13.20 8.97
N GLY A 119 -4.25 -14.33 9.58
CA GLY A 119 -4.45 -15.66 9.01
C GLY A 119 -3.35 -16.65 9.32
N ALA A 120 -3.27 -17.74 8.55
CA ALA A 120 -2.28 -18.80 8.68
C ALA A 120 -1.05 -18.51 7.82
N LEU A 121 0.11 -18.62 8.42
CA LEU A 121 1.40 -18.56 7.74
C LEU A 121 1.78 -19.95 7.27
N ALA A 122 2.02 -20.11 5.97
CA ALA A 122 2.45 -21.35 5.38
C ALA A 122 3.79 -21.21 4.66
N GLU A 123 4.66 -22.18 4.81
CA GLU A 123 5.93 -22.29 4.13
C GLU A 123 5.83 -23.26 2.96
N PHE A 124 6.50 -22.98 1.84
CA PHE A 124 6.69 -23.96 0.78
C PHE A 124 7.68 -25.04 1.22
N VAL A 125 7.31 -26.31 1.05
CA VAL A 125 8.12 -27.44 1.46
C VAL A 125 8.79 -28.06 0.24
N SER A 126 10.14 -28.04 0.25
CA SER A 126 10.99 -28.66 -0.77
C SER A 126 10.54 -28.40 -2.21
N PRO A 127 10.34 -27.13 -2.62
CA PRO A 127 10.00 -26.83 -3.98
C PRO A 127 11.14 -27.24 -4.94
N ASP A 128 10.80 -27.87 -6.05
CA ASP A 128 11.75 -28.14 -7.13
C ASP A 128 12.15 -26.87 -7.87
N ALA A 129 13.12 -26.95 -8.76
CA ALA A 129 13.61 -25.78 -9.51
C ALA A 129 12.52 -25.11 -10.34
N VAL A 130 11.63 -25.87 -10.97
CA VAL A 130 10.53 -25.34 -11.79
C VAL A 130 9.53 -24.59 -10.94
N LEU A 131 9.18 -25.13 -9.79
CA LEU A 131 8.26 -24.45 -8.86
C LEU A 131 8.90 -23.19 -8.26
N LYS A 132 10.19 -23.23 -7.91
CA LYS A 132 10.93 -22.03 -7.43
C LYS A 132 10.89 -20.92 -8.46
N ASP A 133 11.19 -21.23 -9.74
CA ASP A 133 11.14 -20.24 -10.82
C ASP A 133 9.75 -19.62 -10.97
N ARG A 134 8.69 -20.42 -10.91
CA ARG A 134 7.30 -19.92 -10.97
C ARG A 134 6.93 -19.04 -9.80
N ILE A 135 7.36 -19.38 -8.59
CA ILE A 135 7.14 -18.57 -7.40
C ILE A 135 7.87 -17.23 -7.54
N GLU A 136 9.15 -17.25 -7.93
CA GLU A 136 9.96 -16.05 -8.14
C GLU A 136 9.37 -15.16 -9.23
N ASP A 137 8.98 -15.71 -10.36
CA ASP A 137 8.33 -14.97 -11.44
C ASP A 137 7.03 -14.29 -10.97
N LYS A 138 6.21 -14.99 -10.17
CA LYS A 138 5.00 -14.39 -9.62
C LYS A 138 5.30 -13.29 -8.60
N VAL A 139 6.26 -13.48 -7.72
CA VAL A 139 6.71 -12.44 -6.78
C VAL A 139 7.18 -11.20 -7.53
N TRP A 140 7.99 -11.36 -8.58
CA TRP A 140 8.43 -10.24 -9.41
C TRP A 140 7.28 -9.58 -10.17
N SER A 141 6.32 -10.35 -10.66
CA SER A 141 5.10 -9.80 -11.29
C SER A 141 4.33 -8.91 -10.33
N ILE A 142 4.19 -9.32 -9.06
CA ILE A 142 3.56 -8.51 -8.01
C ILE A 142 4.38 -7.23 -7.74
N HIS A 143 5.69 -7.33 -7.64
CA HIS A 143 6.56 -6.15 -7.51
C HIS A 143 6.38 -5.16 -8.66
N ASP A 144 6.27 -5.66 -9.88
CA ASP A 144 6.06 -4.81 -11.06
C ASP A 144 4.71 -4.06 -11.00
N GLU A 145 3.64 -4.67 -10.46
CA GLU A 145 2.37 -3.99 -10.20
C GLU A 145 2.53 -2.84 -9.19
N TYR A 146 3.34 -3.03 -8.16
CA TYR A 146 3.59 -2.01 -7.15
C TYR A 146 4.50 -0.87 -7.60
N THR A 147 5.24 -1.01 -8.70
CA THR A 147 6.13 0.04 -9.20
C THR A 147 5.37 1.35 -9.42
N GLU A 148 4.21 1.28 -10.04
CA GLU A 148 3.36 2.45 -10.29
C GLU A 148 2.83 3.06 -8.98
N PHE A 149 2.37 2.23 -8.05
CA PHE A 149 1.87 2.68 -6.76
C PHE A 149 2.96 3.36 -5.92
N VAL A 150 4.16 2.78 -5.89
CA VAL A 150 5.32 3.34 -5.19
C VAL A 150 5.70 4.69 -5.79
N THR A 151 5.80 4.79 -7.13
CA THR A 151 6.13 6.04 -7.80
C THR A 151 5.13 7.14 -7.46
N ARG A 152 3.83 6.85 -7.53
CA ARG A 152 2.78 7.81 -7.18
C ARG A 152 2.79 8.20 -5.71
N ALA A 153 3.05 7.25 -4.82
CA ALA A 153 3.15 7.54 -3.38
C ALA A 153 4.35 8.46 -3.08
N MET A 154 5.50 8.23 -3.72
CA MET A 154 6.67 9.09 -3.56
C MET A 154 6.43 10.50 -4.10
N GLU A 155 5.83 10.64 -5.28
CA GLU A 155 5.43 11.95 -5.84
C GLU A 155 4.45 12.69 -4.90
N ALA A 156 3.47 11.97 -4.37
CA ALA A 156 2.50 12.53 -3.43
C ALA A 156 3.17 12.95 -2.11
N GLY A 157 4.06 12.13 -1.56
CA GLY A 157 4.83 12.45 -0.37
C GLY A 157 5.70 13.68 -0.53
N ASP A 158 6.37 13.83 -1.68
CA ASP A 158 7.16 15.01 -2.01
C ASP A 158 6.27 16.27 -2.10
N ALA A 159 5.10 16.17 -2.72
CA ALA A 159 4.16 17.27 -2.83
C ALA A 159 3.60 17.70 -1.46
N ILE A 160 3.24 16.74 -0.61
CA ILE A 160 2.80 17.00 0.77
C ILE A 160 3.93 17.64 1.59
N THR A 161 5.14 17.09 1.51
CA THR A 161 6.33 17.64 2.20
C THR A 161 6.55 19.10 1.81
N LYS A 162 6.43 19.45 0.53
CA LYS A 162 6.55 20.85 0.08
C LYS A 162 5.48 21.76 0.69
N ILE A 163 4.25 21.28 0.83
CA ILE A 163 3.17 22.04 1.48
C ILE A 163 3.54 22.34 2.94
N PHE A 164 4.02 21.33 3.67
CA PHE A 164 4.43 21.46 5.07
C PHE A 164 5.62 22.44 5.22
N GLU A 165 6.66 22.25 4.40
CA GLU A 165 7.85 23.13 4.40
C GLU A 165 7.50 24.58 4.06
N ASN A 166 6.67 24.79 3.04
CA ASN A 166 6.24 26.14 2.65
C ASN A 166 5.41 26.80 3.73
N ALA A 167 4.53 26.07 4.40
CA ALA A 167 3.70 26.63 5.48
C ALA A 167 4.56 27.10 6.66
N VAL A 168 5.56 26.33 7.05
CA VAL A 168 6.52 26.72 8.10
C VAL A 168 7.37 27.91 7.64
N ALA A 169 7.87 27.90 6.40
CA ALA A 169 8.68 28.97 5.87
C ALA A 169 7.95 30.30 5.76
N LYS A 170 6.64 30.27 5.43
CA LYS A 170 5.79 31.48 5.35
C LYS A 170 5.22 31.93 6.69
N GLY A 171 5.34 31.11 7.74
CA GLY A 171 4.76 31.40 9.04
C GLY A 171 3.26 31.12 9.14
N ASP A 172 2.68 30.34 8.20
CA ASP A 172 1.28 29.90 8.24
C ASP A 172 1.02 28.99 9.44
N ILE A 173 2.05 28.27 9.86
CA ILE A 173 2.07 27.45 11.08
C ILE A 173 3.50 27.43 11.63
N SER A 174 3.63 27.42 12.97
CA SER A 174 4.94 27.21 13.60
C SER A 174 5.36 25.76 13.53
N LEU A 175 6.67 25.50 13.55
CA LEU A 175 7.20 24.14 13.61
C LEU A 175 6.73 23.42 14.89
N GLU A 176 6.65 24.14 16.01
CA GLU A 176 6.16 23.61 17.28
C GLU A 176 4.69 23.14 17.17
N ASP A 177 3.81 23.96 16.61
CA ASP A 177 2.42 23.61 16.44
C ASP A 177 2.22 22.46 15.44
N LEU A 178 3.03 22.42 14.37
CA LEU A 178 2.98 21.34 13.40
C LEU A 178 3.36 19.98 13.99
N PHE A 179 4.23 19.95 14.99
CA PHE A 179 4.65 18.77 15.74
C PHE A 179 3.93 18.58 17.07
N ASP A 180 2.76 19.21 17.24
CA ASP A 180 1.93 19.05 18.43
C ASP A 180 1.46 17.59 18.58
N GLU A 181 1.68 17.02 19.75
CA GLU A 181 1.26 15.67 20.14
C GLU A 181 0.26 15.69 21.32
N ASP A 182 -0.30 16.86 21.63
CA ASP A 182 -1.33 17.02 22.64
C ASP A 182 -2.71 16.84 21.99
N TYR A 183 -3.19 15.61 21.99
CA TYR A 183 -4.45 15.21 21.35
C TYR A 183 -5.63 15.48 22.29
N VAL A 184 -6.34 16.56 22.04
CA VAL A 184 -7.52 16.97 22.84
C VAL A 184 -8.78 16.30 22.28
N LYS A 185 -9.48 15.54 23.11
CA LYS A 185 -10.72 14.86 22.71
C LYS A 185 -11.78 15.87 22.29
N ILE A 186 -12.48 15.54 21.21
CA ILE A 186 -13.71 16.23 20.81
C ILE A 186 -14.87 15.55 21.54
N GLU A 187 -15.48 16.28 22.47
CA GLU A 187 -16.58 15.77 23.29
C GLU A 187 -17.75 15.29 22.43
N GLY A 188 -18.36 14.18 22.84
CA GLY A 188 -19.51 13.58 22.14
C GLY A 188 -19.18 12.82 20.87
N SER A 189 -17.91 12.74 20.48
CA SER A 189 -17.50 11.95 19.31
C SER A 189 -17.39 10.46 19.62
N ASP A 190 -17.92 9.63 18.74
CA ASP A 190 -17.83 8.16 18.81
C ASP A 190 -17.83 7.54 17.39
N PRO A 191 -16.73 6.92 16.91
CA PRO A 191 -15.41 6.81 17.55
C PRO A 191 -14.79 8.16 17.91
N VAL A 192 -13.95 8.15 18.95
CA VAL A 192 -13.36 9.40 19.49
C VAL A 192 -12.54 10.11 18.42
N GLN A 193 -12.82 11.39 18.24
CA GLN A 193 -12.04 12.31 17.42
C GLN A 193 -11.23 13.26 18.31
N TYR A 194 -10.15 13.81 17.76
CA TYR A 194 -9.21 14.67 18.48
C TYR A 194 -8.91 15.94 17.72
N ARG A 195 -8.49 16.98 18.46
CA ARG A 195 -7.91 18.20 17.93
C ARG A 195 -6.44 18.29 18.29
N THR A 196 -5.66 18.87 17.40
CA THR A 196 -4.28 19.30 17.62
C THR A 196 -4.15 20.78 17.26
N ARG A 197 -3.03 21.42 17.62
CA ARG A 197 -2.74 22.80 17.23
C ARG A 197 -2.56 23.00 15.72
N PHE A 198 -2.28 21.94 14.97
CA PHE A 198 -2.16 22.00 13.50
C PHE A 198 -3.44 21.62 12.75
N LEU A 199 -4.52 21.24 13.43
CA LEU A 199 -5.73 20.75 12.76
C LEU A 199 -6.36 21.80 11.84
N ASP A 200 -6.52 23.04 12.28
CA ASP A 200 -7.16 24.10 11.50
C ASP A 200 -6.34 24.45 10.25
N TRP A 201 -5.01 24.41 10.35
CA TRP A 201 -4.14 24.53 9.18
C TRP A 201 -4.28 23.34 8.25
N ALA A 202 -4.26 22.11 8.77
CA ALA A 202 -4.41 20.90 7.99
C ALA A 202 -5.75 20.85 7.25
N ASP A 203 -6.84 21.28 7.86
CA ASP A 203 -8.17 21.37 7.24
C ASP A 203 -8.19 22.30 6.00
N ARG A 204 -7.31 23.31 5.95
CA ARG A 204 -7.18 24.21 4.80
C ARG A 204 -6.17 23.71 3.76
N ALA A 205 -5.07 23.11 4.21
CA ALA A 205 -3.92 22.81 3.36
C ALA A 205 -3.98 21.44 2.66
N LEU A 206 -4.61 20.43 3.29
CA LEU A 206 -4.53 19.06 2.81
C LEU A 206 -5.68 18.59 1.91
N PRO A 207 -6.93 19.06 2.03
CA PRO A 207 -8.05 18.49 1.27
C PRO A 207 -7.84 18.51 -0.24
N GLU A 208 -7.42 19.65 -0.80
CA GLU A 208 -7.27 19.81 -2.24
C GLU A 208 -6.26 18.81 -2.82
N ILE A 209 -5.09 18.68 -2.20
CA ILE A 209 -4.06 17.78 -2.68
C ILE A 209 -4.43 16.32 -2.48
N GLN A 210 -5.04 15.96 -1.34
CA GLN A 210 -5.48 14.59 -1.08
C GLN A 210 -6.59 14.17 -2.04
N GLU A 211 -7.54 15.04 -2.37
CA GLU A 211 -8.57 14.76 -3.38
C GLU A 211 -7.98 14.63 -4.79
N ALA A 212 -7.04 15.50 -5.15
CA ALA A 212 -6.36 15.43 -6.45
C ALA A 212 -5.58 14.12 -6.61
N MET A 213 -4.88 13.67 -5.56
CA MET A 213 -4.15 12.39 -5.58
C MET A 213 -5.10 11.20 -5.67
N LEU A 214 -6.22 11.22 -4.94
CA LEU A 214 -7.24 10.17 -5.02
C LEU A 214 -7.84 10.07 -6.44
N ALA A 215 -8.11 11.19 -7.08
CA ALA A 215 -8.72 11.24 -8.41
C ALA A 215 -7.81 10.73 -9.53
N ARG A 216 -6.48 10.70 -9.33
CA ARG A 216 -5.51 10.26 -10.35
C ARG A 216 -5.55 8.75 -10.63
N ASP A 217 -6.08 7.95 -9.71
CA ASP A 217 -6.13 6.50 -9.86
C ASP A 217 -7.47 5.94 -9.37
N ALA A 218 -8.27 5.42 -10.29
CA ALA A 218 -9.56 4.82 -9.96
C ALA A 218 -9.47 3.59 -9.04
N ARG A 219 -8.29 2.97 -8.94
CA ARG A 219 -8.02 1.85 -8.03
C ARG A 219 -7.79 2.31 -6.58
N ALA A 220 -7.44 3.58 -6.39
CA ALA A 220 -7.20 4.12 -5.06
C ALA A 220 -8.50 4.17 -4.25
N ALA A 221 -8.42 3.71 -3.01
CA ALA A 221 -9.52 3.74 -2.06
C ALA A 221 -9.48 4.99 -1.19
N PHE A 222 -8.30 5.40 -0.78
CA PHE A 222 -8.05 6.66 -0.08
C PHE A 222 -6.57 7.04 -0.10
N CYS A 223 -6.32 8.31 0.24
CA CYS A 223 -4.99 8.78 0.58
C CYS A 223 -5.08 9.87 1.66
N ALA A 224 -4.17 9.83 2.61
CA ALA A 224 -4.18 10.77 3.73
C ALA A 224 -2.83 10.87 4.43
N ALA A 225 -2.51 12.06 4.95
CA ALA A 225 -1.39 12.26 5.85
C ALA A 225 -1.74 11.78 7.27
N ILE A 226 -0.80 11.12 7.92
CA ILE A 226 -0.90 10.58 9.27
C ILE A 226 0.36 10.96 10.06
N ASP A 227 0.23 11.39 11.31
CA ASP A 227 1.38 11.67 12.13
C ASP A 227 2.03 10.40 12.71
N ARG A 228 3.15 10.55 13.41
CA ARG A 228 3.89 9.42 14.01
C ARG A 228 3.12 8.61 15.03
N ASN A 229 2.09 9.18 15.64
CA ASN A 229 1.26 8.54 16.64
C ASN A 229 -0.04 7.96 16.09
N GLY A 230 -0.19 8.00 14.76
CA GLY A 230 -1.38 7.48 14.08
C GLY A 230 -2.53 8.49 13.99
N TYR A 231 -2.31 9.76 14.31
CA TYR A 231 -3.32 10.79 14.17
C TYR A 231 -3.46 11.22 12.71
N LEU A 232 -4.68 11.11 12.20
CA LEU A 232 -5.06 11.44 10.84
C LEU A 232 -5.99 12.66 10.88
N PRO A 233 -5.45 13.88 10.70
CA PRO A 233 -6.24 15.11 10.87
C PRO A 233 -7.31 15.25 9.81
N VAL A 234 -6.96 15.00 8.54
CA VAL A 234 -7.81 15.20 7.37
C VAL A 234 -7.84 13.91 6.56
N HIS A 235 -9.05 13.41 6.29
CA HIS A 235 -9.26 12.30 5.37
C HIS A 235 -9.82 12.80 4.04
N ASN A 236 -9.92 11.93 3.02
CA ASN A 236 -10.67 12.26 1.82
C ASN A 236 -12.13 12.60 2.17
N LYS A 237 -12.77 13.46 1.39
CA LYS A 237 -14.12 13.97 1.65
C LYS A 237 -15.13 12.86 1.91
N MET A 238 -15.06 11.76 1.14
CA MET A 238 -15.95 10.61 1.29
C MET A 238 -15.83 9.89 2.65
N TYR A 239 -14.78 10.17 3.43
CA TYR A 239 -14.56 9.62 4.77
C TYR A 239 -14.44 10.69 5.86
N SER A 240 -14.84 11.92 5.56
CA SER A 240 -14.76 13.07 6.47
C SER A 240 -16.15 13.66 6.75
N HIS A 241 -17.18 12.83 6.74
CA HIS A 241 -18.53 13.26 7.07
C HIS A 241 -18.64 13.61 8.57
N PRO A 242 -19.49 14.60 8.92
CA PRO A 242 -19.85 14.80 10.31
C PRO A 242 -20.43 13.52 10.92
N GLN A 243 -20.08 13.26 12.18
CA GLN A 243 -20.61 12.10 12.88
C GLN A 243 -22.12 12.20 13.10
N ARG A 244 -22.78 11.05 13.07
CA ARG A 244 -24.20 10.88 13.43
C ARG A 244 -24.27 10.42 14.88
N THR A 245 -25.01 11.12 15.71
CA THR A 245 -25.20 10.75 17.10
C THR A 245 -25.79 9.37 17.24
N GLY A 246 -25.12 8.49 17.99
CA GLY A 246 -25.59 7.12 18.27
C GLY A 246 -25.39 6.12 17.13
N ASP A 247 -24.84 6.52 15.97
CA ASP A 247 -24.60 5.62 14.85
C ASP A 247 -23.10 5.32 14.70
N VAL A 248 -22.55 4.60 15.68
CA VAL A 248 -21.10 4.29 15.74
C VAL A 248 -20.63 3.53 14.51
N ALA A 249 -21.42 2.59 14.01
CA ALA A 249 -21.05 1.80 12.85
C ALA A 249 -20.92 2.66 11.58
N TRP A 250 -21.87 3.54 11.34
CA TRP A 250 -21.80 4.49 10.23
C TRP A 250 -20.62 5.46 10.39
N ASN A 251 -20.42 5.99 11.60
CA ASN A 251 -19.30 6.88 11.91
C ASN A 251 -17.95 6.21 11.69
N THR A 252 -17.82 4.94 12.07
CA THR A 252 -16.61 4.15 11.86
C THR A 252 -16.21 4.08 10.39
N ALA A 253 -17.19 3.94 9.50
CA ALA A 253 -16.96 3.87 8.06
C ALA A 253 -16.77 5.24 7.40
N ASN A 254 -17.53 6.25 7.81
CA ASN A 254 -17.71 7.50 7.04
C ASN A 254 -17.13 8.76 7.69
N SER A 255 -16.73 8.68 8.97
CA SER A 255 -16.15 9.78 9.75
C SER A 255 -14.79 9.36 10.30
N ARG A 256 -13.80 9.31 9.42
CA ARG A 256 -12.48 8.75 9.73
C ARG A 256 -11.41 9.81 9.97
N ASN A 257 -11.68 11.07 9.67
CA ASN A 257 -10.82 12.20 9.99
C ASN A 257 -10.73 12.46 11.49
N ARG A 258 -9.67 13.10 11.95
CA ARG A 258 -9.44 13.50 13.35
C ARG A 258 -9.34 12.33 14.33
N ARG A 259 -9.12 11.12 13.82
CA ARG A 259 -8.98 9.90 14.62
C ARG A 259 -7.52 9.50 14.78
N ILE A 260 -7.23 8.73 15.81
CA ILE A 260 -5.94 8.09 16.03
C ILE A 260 -6.06 6.62 15.62
N PHE A 261 -5.30 6.24 14.58
CA PHE A 261 -5.16 4.87 14.10
C PHE A 261 -3.87 4.29 14.66
N ASN A 262 -3.91 3.85 15.90
CA ASN A 262 -2.78 3.27 16.63
C ASN A 262 -2.71 1.74 16.51
N ASP A 263 -3.44 1.16 15.58
CA ASP A 263 -3.28 -0.23 15.17
C ASP A 263 -1.93 -0.44 14.44
N PRO A 264 -1.49 -1.71 14.25
CA PRO A 264 -0.18 -1.99 13.63
C PRO A 264 0.03 -1.33 12.26
N ALA A 265 -1.00 -1.28 11.42
CA ALA A 265 -0.88 -0.68 10.08
C ALA A 265 -0.77 0.85 10.14
N GLY A 266 -1.58 1.50 10.97
CA GLY A 266 -1.55 2.95 11.16
C GLY A 266 -0.22 3.42 11.75
N LEU A 267 0.28 2.74 12.77
CA LEU A 267 1.59 3.05 13.38
C LEU A 267 2.74 2.76 12.42
N ALA A 268 2.69 1.66 11.66
CA ALA A 268 3.70 1.35 10.65
C ALA A 268 3.78 2.45 9.59
N ALA A 269 2.64 2.93 9.09
CA ALA A 269 2.57 4.04 8.14
C ALA A 269 3.14 5.35 8.73
N GLY A 270 2.71 5.72 9.93
CA GLY A 270 3.15 6.96 10.59
C GLY A 270 4.62 6.98 11.01
N ARG A 271 5.19 5.82 11.34
CA ARG A 271 6.57 5.67 11.82
C ARG A 271 7.57 5.23 10.76
N ASN A 272 7.13 4.92 9.56
CA ASN A 272 8.02 4.53 8.48
C ASN A 272 8.99 5.66 8.15
N THR A 273 10.29 5.39 8.24
CA THR A 273 11.38 6.31 7.88
C THR A 273 12.11 5.92 6.59
N ARG A 274 11.74 4.80 5.98
CA ARG A 274 12.28 4.33 4.71
C ARG A 274 11.62 5.07 3.54
N SER A 275 12.20 4.98 2.35
CA SER A 275 11.67 5.62 1.14
C SER A 275 10.21 5.28 0.88
N TYR A 276 9.81 4.05 1.17
CA TYR A 276 8.43 3.60 1.15
C TYR A 276 8.24 2.35 2.01
N LEU A 277 7.00 2.08 2.36
CA LEU A 277 6.55 0.85 3.00
C LEU A 277 5.37 0.30 2.20
N ILE A 278 5.41 -1.00 1.89
CA ILE A 278 4.26 -1.71 1.32
C ILE A 278 3.69 -2.60 2.42
N GLN A 279 2.38 -2.51 2.65
CA GLN A 279 1.70 -3.35 3.62
C GLN A 279 0.28 -3.71 3.20
N SER A 280 -0.26 -4.77 3.81
CA SER A 280 -1.66 -5.13 3.73
C SER A 280 -2.28 -5.15 5.13
N TYR A 281 -3.56 -4.87 5.21
CA TYR A 281 -4.30 -4.90 6.48
C TYR A 281 -5.80 -5.02 6.25
N ALA A 282 -6.51 -5.50 7.27
CA ALA A 282 -7.96 -5.51 7.31
C ALA A 282 -8.48 -4.16 7.83
N ARG A 283 -9.18 -3.41 6.96
CA ARG A 283 -9.80 -2.13 7.32
C ARG A 283 -11.17 -2.36 7.93
N ASP A 284 -11.37 -1.86 9.14
CA ASP A 284 -12.67 -1.88 9.81
C ASP A 284 -13.64 -0.88 9.14
N MET A 285 -14.78 -1.41 8.72
CA MET A 285 -15.87 -0.67 8.07
C MET A 285 -17.11 -0.54 8.96
N GLY A 286 -17.02 -0.91 10.24
CA GLY A 286 -18.13 -0.93 11.18
C GLY A 286 -18.95 -2.21 11.14
N ASN A 287 -19.70 -2.50 12.21
CA ASN A 287 -20.54 -3.72 12.37
C ASN A 287 -19.78 -5.04 12.15
N GLY A 288 -18.49 -5.10 12.51
CA GLY A 288 -17.65 -6.28 12.29
C GLY A 288 -17.30 -6.53 10.82
N LYS A 289 -17.63 -5.63 9.91
CA LYS A 289 -17.24 -5.71 8.50
C LYS A 289 -15.83 -5.20 8.30
N THR A 290 -15.02 -5.99 7.61
CA THR A 290 -13.67 -5.59 7.20
C THR A 290 -13.49 -5.76 5.69
N ILE A 291 -12.62 -4.94 5.11
CA ILE A 291 -12.15 -5.11 3.74
C ILE A 291 -10.62 -5.17 3.75
N MET A 292 -10.07 -6.06 2.93
CA MET A 292 -8.63 -6.15 2.78
C MET A 292 -8.12 -5.00 1.92
N MET A 293 -7.10 -4.34 2.43
CA MET A 293 -6.43 -3.22 1.80
C MET A 293 -4.96 -3.55 1.58
N ARG A 294 -4.42 -3.00 0.52
CA ARG A 294 -2.99 -2.86 0.31
C ARG A 294 -2.65 -1.39 0.22
N GLU A 295 -1.50 -1.00 0.73
CA GLU A 295 -1.11 0.40 0.67
C GLU A 295 0.39 0.58 0.52
N VAL A 296 0.75 1.74 0.04
CA VAL A 296 2.12 2.24 -0.01
C VAL A 296 2.17 3.51 0.82
N ASP A 297 3.05 3.50 1.81
CA ASP A 297 3.26 4.61 2.73
C ASP A 297 4.63 5.24 2.49
N VAL A 298 4.70 6.55 2.47
CA VAL A 298 5.95 7.30 2.32
C VAL A 298 6.14 8.28 3.47
N PRO A 299 7.37 8.53 3.92
CA PRO A 299 7.60 9.43 5.04
C PRO A 299 7.37 10.89 4.67
N ILE A 300 6.87 11.67 5.61
CA ILE A 300 6.80 13.14 5.57
C ILE A 300 7.83 13.69 6.55
N ARG A 301 8.75 14.50 6.05
CA ARG A 301 9.78 15.18 6.85
C ARG A 301 9.65 16.69 6.71
N VAL A 302 9.85 17.39 7.80
CA VAL A 302 9.79 18.85 7.86
C VAL A 302 10.99 19.35 8.64
N ARG A 303 11.80 20.22 8.04
CA ARG A 303 13.05 20.70 8.64
C ARG A 303 13.97 19.56 9.12
N GLY A 304 14.06 18.49 8.35
CA GLY A 304 14.84 17.30 8.67
C GLY A 304 14.24 16.39 9.75
N ARG A 305 13.08 16.75 10.35
CA ARG A 305 12.39 15.94 11.36
C ARG A 305 11.30 15.10 10.72
N HIS A 306 11.17 13.87 11.14
CA HIS A 306 10.13 12.97 10.71
C HIS A 306 8.80 13.34 11.39
N TRP A 307 7.85 13.85 10.60
CA TRP A 307 6.51 14.22 11.08
C TRP A 307 5.56 13.02 11.12
N GLY A 308 5.57 12.21 10.11
CA GLY A 308 4.68 11.07 9.94
C GLY A 308 4.81 10.46 8.55
N GLY A 309 3.70 10.04 7.98
CA GLY A 309 3.64 9.41 6.67
C GLY A 309 2.48 9.91 5.81
N PHE A 310 2.58 9.66 4.52
CA PHE A 310 1.47 9.80 3.60
C PHE A 310 1.05 8.40 3.13
N ARG A 311 -0.20 8.06 3.34
CA ARG A 311 -0.80 6.76 3.04
C ARG A 311 -1.52 6.81 1.70
N MET A 312 -1.23 5.86 0.81
CA MET A 312 -2.00 5.64 -0.41
C MET A 312 -2.50 4.19 -0.41
N ALA A 313 -3.79 4.02 -0.24
CA ALA A 313 -4.41 2.71 -0.08
C ALA A 313 -5.27 2.32 -1.27
N TYR A 314 -5.25 1.04 -1.58
CA TYR A 314 -5.96 0.42 -2.69
C TYR A 314 -6.75 -0.78 -2.18
N LYS A 315 -7.90 -1.06 -2.77
CA LYS A 315 -8.64 -2.30 -2.51
C LYS A 315 -7.88 -3.48 -3.13
N ILE A 316 -7.86 -4.58 -2.42
CA ILE A 316 -7.37 -5.85 -2.96
C ILE A 316 -8.50 -6.53 -3.73
#